data_52af1ff39d76ac462d402102783adc35
#
_entry.id   52af1ff39d76ac462d402102783adc35
#
_cell.length_a   1.000
_cell.length_b   1.000
_cell.length_c   1.000
_cell.angle_alpha   90.00
_cell.angle_beta   90.00
_cell.angle_gamma   90.00
#
_symmetry.space_group_name_H-M   'P 1'
#
loop_
_entity.id
_entity.type
_entity.pdbx_description
1 polymer ?
#
loop_
_entity_poly.entity_id
_entity_poly.type
_entity_poly.pdbx_seq_one_letter_code
_entity_poly.pdbx_strand_id
1 'polypeptide(L)'
;MIAMHYLIGLKTKDDVQMVRRRAAERGPVFDGMPGLAHKWFLVDPQDPAYGTFYLWNDPAAAVSFLQGPFFHALCQTFGRPDVLLLLPTAKTLPADTVPRAALGDFGGRLGNMPAIETLDPRSGAKIDLAFGETGKGRQFEIAYHARA
;
A
#
# COMPACT_ATOMS: atom_id res chain seq x y z
N MET A 1 -3.80 14.70 -5.93
CA MET A 1 -3.73 13.33 -5.39
C MET A 1 -2.28 12.96 -5.14
N ILE A 2 -1.99 12.29 -4.04
CA ILE A 2 -0.66 11.80 -3.72
C ILE A 2 -0.76 10.32 -3.33
N ALA A 3 0.24 9.52 -3.69
CA ALA A 3 0.36 8.15 -3.21
C ALA A 3 1.38 8.06 -2.09
N MET A 4 1.24 7.05 -1.24
CA MET A 4 2.13 6.82 -0.12
C MET A 4 2.33 5.33 0.06
N HIS A 5 3.57 4.93 0.31
CA HIS A 5 3.91 3.53 0.51
C HIS A 5 4.97 3.38 1.59
N TYR A 6 4.85 2.34 2.39
CA TYR A 6 5.92 1.84 3.27
C TYR A 6 5.84 0.34 3.37
N LEU A 7 6.97 -0.27 3.70
CA LEU A 7 7.11 -1.71 3.83
C LEU A 7 7.90 -2.01 5.10
N ILE A 8 7.40 -2.96 5.89
CA ILE A 8 7.97 -3.37 7.16
C ILE A 8 8.34 -4.84 7.04
N GLY A 9 9.63 -5.16 7.20
CA GLY A 9 10.09 -6.55 7.27
C GLY A 9 9.59 -7.22 8.55
N LEU A 10 9.14 -8.46 8.42
CA LEU A 10 8.69 -9.28 9.53
C LEU A 10 9.71 -10.38 9.79
N LYS A 11 9.76 -10.89 11.03
CA LYS A 11 10.77 -11.87 11.42
C LYS A 11 10.32 -13.31 11.21
N THR A 12 9.02 -13.59 11.38
CA THR A 12 8.50 -14.96 11.39
C THR A 12 7.19 -15.08 10.62
N LYS A 13 6.80 -16.33 10.32
CA LYS A 13 5.49 -16.61 9.73
C LYS A 13 4.33 -16.34 10.71
N ASP A 14 4.58 -16.43 12.02
CA ASP A 14 3.57 -16.06 13.01
C ASP A 14 3.27 -14.56 12.96
N ASP A 15 4.29 -13.74 12.68
CA ASP A 15 4.10 -12.30 12.45
C ASP A 15 3.21 -12.04 11.23
N VAL A 16 3.31 -12.88 10.19
CA VAL A 16 2.42 -12.78 9.01
C VAL A 16 0.95 -12.96 9.40
N GLN A 17 0.66 -13.95 10.23
CA GLN A 17 -0.72 -14.16 10.70
C GLN A 17 -1.20 -13.01 11.59
N MET A 18 -0.32 -12.47 12.40
CA MET A 18 -0.62 -11.32 13.25
C MET A 18 -0.98 -10.09 12.41
N VAL A 19 -0.22 -9.79 11.36
CA VAL A 19 -0.52 -8.62 10.50
C VAL A 19 -1.76 -8.83 9.63
N ARG A 20 -2.06 -10.05 9.19
CA ARG A 20 -3.33 -10.36 8.52
C ARG A 20 -4.53 -10.07 9.43
N ARG A 21 -4.46 -10.50 10.67
CA ARG A 21 -5.49 -10.25 11.68
C ARG A 21 -5.63 -8.76 11.97
N ARG A 22 -4.51 -8.09 12.14
CA ARG A 22 -4.47 -6.62 12.35
C ARG A 22 -5.12 -5.88 11.19
N ALA A 23 -4.85 -6.29 9.94
CA ALA A 23 -5.47 -5.67 8.76
C ALA A 23 -7.00 -5.86 8.74
N ALA A 24 -7.48 -7.06 9.08
CA ALA A 24 -8.91 -7.35 9.15
C ALA A 24 -9.61 -6.55 10.26
N GLU A 25 -8.96 -6.38 11.41
CA GLU A 25 -9.55 -5.67 12.56
C GLU A 25 -9.47 -4.15 12.43
N ARG A 26 -8.37 -3.62 11.89
CA ARG A 26 -8.10 -2.19 11.82
C ARG A 26 -8.40 -1.57 10.46
N GLY A 27 -8.43 -2.39 9.40
CA GLY A 27 -8.73 -1.91 8.06
C GLY A 27 -10.02 -1.10 7.97
N PRO A 28 -11.13 -1.57 8.56
CA PRO A 28 -12.41 -0.84 8.51
C PRO A 28 -12.37 0.56 9.11
N VAL A 29 -11.45 0.86 10.02
CA VAL A 29 -11.28 2.21 10.58
C VAL A 29 -10.92 3.22 9.50
N PHE A 30 -10.30 2.77 8.42
CA PHE A 30 -9.91 3.63 7.29
C PHE A 30 -11.02 3.79 6.24
N ASP A 31 -12.09 2.99 6.31
CA ASP A 31 -13.24 3.17 5.42
C ASP A 31 -13.88 4.53 5.66
N GLY A 32 -14.04 5.30 4.60
CA GLY A 32 -14.61 6.65 4.68
C GLY A 32 -13.72 7.70 5.37
N MET A 33 -12.45 7.40 5.60
CA MET A 33 -11.54 8.38 6.23
C MET A 33 -11.41 9.63 5.35
N PRO A 34 -11.60 10.84 5.92
CA PRO A 34 -11.54 12.07 5.14
C PRO A 34 -10.20 12.24 4.41
N GLY A 35 -10.29 12.56 3.11
CA GLY A 35 -9.12 12.77 2.27
C GLY A 35 -8.44 11.51 1.75
N LEU A 36 -8.85 10.33 2.21
CA LEU A 36 -8.33 9.04 1.74
C LEU A 36 -9.22 8.47 0.65
N ALA A 37 -8.66 8.25 -0.54
CA ALA A 37 -9.40 7.57 -1.61
C ALA A 37 -9.33 6.05 -1.44
N HIS A 38 -8.12 5.52 -1.25
CA HIS A 38 -7.89 4.08 -1.12
C HIS A 38 -6.69 3.80 -0.21
N LYS A 39 -6.77 2.68 0.52
CA LYS A 39 -5.64 2.09 1.24
C LYS A 39 -5.67 0.58 1.05
N TRP A 40 -4.58 0.02 0.53
CA TRP A 40 -4.40 -1.41 0.42
C TRP A 40 -3.41 -1.89 1.49
N PHE A 41 -3.82 -2.87 2.27
CA PHE A 41 -2.98 -3.55 3.24
C PHE A 41 -2.35 -4.74 2.54
N LEU A 42 -1.02 -4.74 2.44
CA LEU A 42 -0.24 -5.68 1.65
C LEU A 42 0.56 -6.61 2.56
N VAL A 43 0.50 -7.90 2.30
CA VAL A 43 1.23 -8.91 3.06
C VAL A 43 2.00 -9.80 2.09
N ASP A 44 3.30 -9.94 2.34
CA ASP A 44 4.14 -10.91 1.66
C ASP A 44 4.42 -12.08 2.62
N PRO A 45 3.83 -13.27 2.37
CA PRO A 45 4.02 -14.41 3.27
C PRO A 45 5.29 -15.21 2.97
N GLN A 46 5.91 -15.01 1.81
CA GLN A 46 7.09 -15.77 1.41
C GLN A 46 8.38 -15.14 1.90
N ASP A 47 8.55 -13.85 1.66
CA ASP A 47 9.56 -13.01 2.29
C ASP A 47 8.81 -12.12 3.29
N PRO A 48 8.65 -12.56 4.56
CA PRO A 48 7.67 -11.98 5.45
C PRO A 48 7.78 -10.49 5.57
N ALA A 49 6.72 -9.80 5.14
CA ALA A 49 6.65 -8.35 5.19
C ALA A 49 5.19 -7.87 5.25
N TYR A 50 5.03 -6.70 5.83
CA TYR A 50 3.76 -5.99 5.90
C TYR A 50 3.95 -4.60 5.33
N GLY A 51 3.06 -4.21 4.44
CA GLY A 51 3.12 -2.89 3.84
C GLY A 51 1.74 -2.32 3.58
N THR A 52 1.74 -1.08 3.14
CA THR A 52 0.53 -0.39 2.75
C THR A 52 0.79 0.45 1.52
N PHE A 53 -0.25 0.61 0.73
CA PHE A 53 -0.23 1.55 -0.38
C PHE A 53 -1.47 2.43 -0.27
N TYR A 54 -1.28 3.74 -0.26
CA TYR A 54 -2.35 4.72 -0.07
C TYR A 54 -2.49 5.58 -1.32
N LEU A 55 -3.73 5.93 -1.63
CA LEU A 55 -4.05 7.07 -2.49
C LEU A 55 -4.81 8.10 -1.66
N TRP A 56 -4.22 9.27 -1.52
CA TRP A 56 -4.83 10.40 -0.84
C TRP A 56 -5.37 11.39 -1.87
N ASN A 57 -6.64 11.75 -1.74
CA ASN A 57 -7.23 12.85 -2.52
C ASN A 57 -6.67 14.20 -2.08
N ASP A 58 -6.38 14.31 -0.77
CA ASP A 58 -5.90 15.54 -0.14
C ASP A 58 -4.53 15.29 0.49
N PRO A 59 -3.45 15.93 -0.03
CA PRO A 59 -2.12 15.80 0.57
C PRO A 59 -2.06 16.24 2.04
N ALA A 60 -2.88 17.21 2.45
CA ALA A 60 -2.95 17.64 3.85
C ALA A 60 -3.46 16.50 4.76
N ALA A 61 -4.37 15.66 4.27
CA ALA A 61 -4.84 14.50 5.01
C ALA A 61 -3.71 13.47 5.22
N ALA A 62 -2.84 13.29 4.23
CA ALA A 62 -1.65 12.43 4.38
C ALA A 62 -0.72 12.96 5.47
N VAL A 63 -0.48 14.25 5.50
CA VAL A 63 0.34 14.88 6.56
C VAL A 63 -0.30 14.67 7.93
N SER A 64 -1.60 14.90 8.05
CA SER A 64 -2.34 14.69 9.30
C SER A 64 -2.26 13.24 9.78
N PHE A 65 -2.34 12.28 8.85
CA PHE A 65 -2.20 10.86 9.18
C PHE A 65 -0.80 10.56 9.73
N LEU A 66 0.25 11.05 9.07
CA LEU A 66 1.64 10.82 9.49
C LEU A 66 1.97 11.45 10.84
N GLN A 67 1.25 12.50 11.24
CA GLN A 67 1.38 13.16 12.53
C GLN A 67 0.37 12.63 13.57
N GLY A 68 -0.52 11.74 13.15
CA GLY A 68 -1.65 11.30 13.95
C GLY A 68 -1.41 10.01 14.74
N PRO A 69 -2.42 9.61 15.55
CA PRO A 69 -2.28 8.50 16.48
C PRO A 69 -2.15 7.13 15.81
N PHE A 70 -2.75 6.92 14.65
CA PHE A 70 -2.67 5.63 13.95
C PHE A 70 -1.26 5.32 13.47
N PHE A 71 -0.61 6.29 12.84
CA PHE A 71 0.77 6.11 12.38
C PHE A 71 1.74 6.02 13.56
N HIS A 72 1.51 6.80 14.61
CA HIS A 72 2.31 6.74 15.84
C HIS A 72 2.24 5.36 16.48
N ALA A 73 1.05 4.78 16.59
CA ALA A 73 0.86 3.42 17.12
C ALA A 73 1.59 2.36 16.27
N LEU A 74 1.56 2.50 14.94
CA LEU A 74 2.30 1.62 14.05
C LEU A 74 3.80 1.71 14.30
N CYS A 75 4.34 2.91 14.46
CA CYS A 75 5.76 3.12 14.76
C CYS A 75 6.17 2.51 16.10
N GLN A 76 5.31 2.57 17.11
CA GLN A 76 5.56 1.93 18.40
C GLN A 76 5.57 0.41 18.30
N THR A 77 4.72 -0.17 17.46
CA THR A 77 4.63 -1.63 17.30
C THR A 77 5.78 -2.19 16.46
N PHE A 78 6.13 -1.54 15.35
CA PHE A 78 7.04 -2.07 14.34
C PHE A 78 8.34 -1.28 14.18
N GLY A 79 8.50 -0.14 14.84
CA GLY A 79 9.52 0.86 14.50
C GLY A 79 9.05 1.76 13.36
N ARG A 80 9.71 2.89 13.20
CA ARG A 80 9.34 3.85 12.15
C ARG A 80 9.75 3.34 10.77
N PRO A 81 8.81 3.09 9.85
CA PRO A 81 9.15 2.67 8.51
C PRO A 81 9.68 3.85 7.67
N ASP A 82 10.36 3.53 6.58
CA ASP A 82 10.72 4.50 5.57
C ASP A 82 9.50 4.79 4.69
N VAL A 83 8.95 5.99 4.83
CA VAL A 83 7.72 6.39 4.13
C VAL A 83 8.07 7.03 2.80
N LEU A 84 7.55 6.45 1.71
CA LEU A 84 7.68 7.01 0.37
C LEU A 84 6.42 7.81 0.03
N LEU A 85 6.61 9.08 -0.33
CA LEU A 85 5.57 9.91 -0.93
C LEU A 85 5.79 9.92 -2.43
N LEU A 86 4.78 9.50 -3.18
CA LEU A 86 4.89 9.20 -4.59
C LEU A 86 3.91 10.04 -5.40
N LEU A 87 4.30 10.37 -6.63
CA LEU A 87 3.49 11.13 -7.57
C LEU A 87 2.75 10.16 -8.50
N PRO A 88 1.41 10.04 -8.43
CA PRO A 88 0.67 9.22 -9.38
C PRO A 88 0.77 9.81 -10.79
N THR A 89 1.13 8.97 -11.76
CA THR A 89 1.23 9.35 -13.17
C THR A 89 0.11 8.75 -14.02
N ALA A 90 -0.43 7.60 -13.61
CA ALA A 90 -1.57 6.96 -14.23
C ALA A 90 -2.31 6.10 -13.21
N LYS A 91 -3.60 5.92 -13.41
CA LYS A 91 -4.43 5.13 -12.49
C LYS A 91 -5.55 4.44 -13.26
N THR A 92 -5.57 3.12 -13.17
CA THR A 92 -6.69 2.28 -13.58
C THR A 92 -6.98 1.30 -12.47
N LEU A 93 -8.13 1.48 -11.80
CA LEU A 93 -8.51 0.61 -10.68
C LEU A 93 -9.32 -0.58 -11.18
N PRO A 94 -9.18 -1.75 -10.53
CA PRO A 94 -10.06 -2.88 -10.83
C PRO A 94 -11.51 -2.55 -10.41
N ALA A 95 -12.48 -3.11 -11.14
CA ALA A 95 -13.89 -2.92 -10.84
C ALA A 95 -14.28 -3.52 -9.49
N ASP A 96 -13.68 -4.66 -9.15
CA ASP A 96 -13.94 -5.39 -7.91
C ASP A 96 -12.66 -5.49 -7.07
N THR A 97 -12.82 -5.85 -5.78
CA THR A 97 -11.69 -6.16 -4.92
C THR A 97 -10.94 -7.37 -5.47
N VAL A 98 -9.62 -7.24 -5.59
CA VAL A 98 -8.74 -8.32 -6.02
C VAL A 98 -7.91 -8.83 -4.85
N PRO A 99 -7.55 -10.14 -4.82
CA PRO A 99 -6.84 -10.71 -3.69
C PRO A 99 -5.33 -10.48 -3.70
N ARG A 100 -4.77 -10.06 -4.83
CA ARG A 100 -3.31 -9.95 -5.01
C ARG A 100 -2.92 -8.70 -5.77
N ALA A 101 -1.72 -8.21 -5.47
CA ALA A 101 -1.08 -7.12 -6.19
C ALA A 101 0.43 -7.32 -6.24
N ALA A 102 1.10 -6.63 -7.13
CA ALA A 102 2.54 -6.62 -7.23
C ALA A 102 3.08 -5.20 -7.24
N LEU A 103 4.20 -4.98 -6.57
CA LEU A 103 4.95 -3.72 -6.60
C LEU A 103 6.21 -3.85 -7.44
N GLY A 104 6.49 -2.86 -8.26
CA GLY A 104 7.71 -2.80 -9.04
C GLY A 104 7.69 -1.74 -10.12
N ASP A 105 8.74 -1.75 -10.94
CA ASP A 105 8.80 -0.98 -12.18
C ASP A 105 8.46 -1.91 -13.34
N PHE A 106 7.27 -1.75 -13.90
CA PHE A 106 6.79 -2.61 -14.97
C PHE A 106 7.11 -2.06 -16.38
N GLY A 107 7.68 -0.86 -16.45
CA GLY A 107 8.16 -0.27 -17.72
C GLY A 107 7.08 -0.13 -18.79
N GLY A 108 5.82 0.12 -18.40
CA GLY A 108 4.71 0.22 -19.33
C GLY A 108 4.20 -1.11 -19.88
N ARG A 109 4.66 -2.25 -19.36
CA ARG A 109 4.33 -3.60 -19.85
C ARG A 109 3.11 -4.23 -19.22
N LEU A 110 2.30 -3.44 -18.52
CA LEU A 110 1.11 -3.96 -17.83
C LEU A 110 -0.06 -4.24 -18.79
N GLY A 111 -0.01 -3.72 -20.02
CA GLY A 111 -1.09 -3.88 -20.97
C GLY A 111 -2.39 -3.28 -20.42
N ASN A 112 -3.46 -4.08 -20.38
CA ASN A 112 -4.75 -3.68 -19.85
C ASN A 112 -4.93 -4.01 -18.35
N MET A 113 -3.87 -4.48 -17.68
CA MET A 113 -3.94 -4.79 -16.26
C MET A 113 -4.19 -3.52 -15.45
N PRO A 114 -5.16 -3.52 -14.53
CA PRO A 114 -5.36 -2.39 -13.63
C PRO A 114 -4.11 -2.13 -12.79
N ALA A 115 -3.73 -0.87 -12.69
CA ALA A 115 -2.54 -0.47 -11.96
C ALA A 115 -2.61 0.99 -11.53
N ILE A 116 -1.86 1.31 -10.47
CA ILE A 116 -1.52 2.68 -10.10
C ILE A 116 -0.04 2.85 -10.45
N GLU A 117 0.26 3.71 -11.40
CA GLU A 117 1.62 4.04 -11.77
C GLU A 117 2.07 5.28 -11.04
N THR A 118 3.24 5.22 -10.41
CA THR A 118 3.78 6.33 -9.64
C THR A 118 5.26 6.56 -9.90
N LEU A 119 5.69 7.77 -9.58
CA LEU A 119 7.08 8.19 -9.61
C LEU A 119 7.53 8.60 -8.21
N ASP A 120 8.67 8.07 -7.77
CA ASP A 120 9.35 8.59 -6.59
C ASP A 120 10.18 9.82 -7.00
N PRO A 121 9.81 11.05 -6.57
CA PRO A 121 10.52 12.23 -6.99
C PRO A 121 11.94 12.33 -6.43
N ARG A 122 12.27 11.57 -5.38
CA ARG A 122 13.61 11.59 -4.77
C ARG A 122 14.63 10.82 -5.59
N SER A 123 14.22 9.68 -6.15
CA SER A 123 15.10 8.76 -6.86
C SER A 123 14.87 8.76 -8.38
N GLY A 124 13.71 9.23 -8.83
CA GLY A 124 13.25 9.06 -10.21
C GLY A 124 12.76 7.65 -10.53
N ALA A 125 12.68 6.76 -9.52
CA ALA A 125 12.23 5.40 -9.74
C ALA A 125 10.71 5.33 -9.93
N LYS A 126 10.27 4.40 -10.77
CA LYS A 126 8.86 4.03 -10.88
C LYS A 126 8.51 2.99 -9.82
N ILE A 127 7.43 3.24 -9.10
CA ILE A 127 6.90 2.31 -8.11
C ILE A 127 5.42 2.13 -8.41
N ASP A 128 5.12 1.08 -9.16
CA ASP A 128 3.77 0.81 -9.64
C ASP A 128 3.13 -0.30 -8.80
N LEU A 129 1.85 -0.13 -8.47
CA LEU A 129 1.04 -1.18 -7.86
C LEU A 129 0.12 -1.76 -8.93
N ALA A 130 0.44 -2.97 -9.39
CA ALA A 130 -0.36 -3.70 -10.37
C ALA A 130 -1.30 -4.67 -9.66
N PHE A 131 -2.57 -4.68 -10.04
CA PHE A 131 -3.59 -5.51 -9.40
C PHE A 131 -3.76 -6.83 -10.14
N GLY A 132 -3.48 -7.93 -9.46
CA GLY A 132 -3.52 -9.28 -10.01
C GLY A 132 -2.17 -9.97 -9.95
N GLU A 133 -2.00 -11.02 -10.75
CA GLU A 133 -0.76 -11.78 -10.84
C GLU A 133 0.04 -11.31 -12.05
N THR A 134 1.26 -10.86 -11.82
CA THR A 134 2.09 -10.26 -12.88
C THR A 134 3.27 -11.13 -13.28
N GLY A 135 3.67 -12.10 -12.46
CA GLY A 135 4.91 -12.85 -12.64
C GLY A 135 6.19 -12.02 -12.46
N LYS A 136 6.08 -10.72 -12.30
CA LYS A 136 7.19 -9.78 -12.06
C LYS A 136 6.86 -8.86 -10.88
N GLY A 137 7.90 -8.23 -10.33
CA GLY A 137 7.76 -7.40 -9.15
C GLY A 137 7.62 -8.21 -7.87
N ARG A 138 7.47 -7.54 -6.76
CA ARG A 138 7.24 -8.19 -5.47
C ARG A 138 5.77 -8.49 -5.30
N GLN A 139 5.43 -9.75 -5.06
CA GLN A 139 4.06 -10.22 -4.96
C GLN A 139 3.52 -10.07 -3.54
N PHE A 140 2.27 -9.61 -3.43
CA PHE A 140 1.59 -9.42 -2.15
C PHE A 140 0.19 -10.01 -2.18
N GLU A 141 -0.27 -10.47 -1.02
CA GLU A 141 -1.70 -10.62 -0.74
C GLU A 141 -2.28 -9.26 -0.37
N ILE A 142 -3.49 -8.96 -0.82
CA ILE A 142 -4.25 -7.82 -0.32
C ILE A 142 -5.10 -8.32 0.85
N ALA A 143 -4.65 -8.01 2.07
CA ALA A 143 -5.34 -8.46 3.28
C ALA A 143 -6.60 -7.64 3.58
N TYR A 144 -6.63 -6.38 3.16
CA TYR A 144 -7.78 -5.49 3.26
C TYR A 144 -7.65 -4.33 2.27
N HIS A 145 -8.77 -3.88 1.74
CA HIS A 145 -8.83 -2.69 0.90
C HIS A 145 -9.85 -1.71 1.49
N ALA A 146 -9.35 -0.66 2.13
CA ALA A 146 -10.17 0.45 2.61
C ALA A 146 -10.38 1.47 1.49
N ARG A 147 -11.58 2.05 1.43
CA ARG A 147 -11.97 3.03 0.41
C ARG A 147 -13.00 4.01 0.93
N ALA A 148 -13.09 5.12 0.23
CA ALA A 148 -14.06 6.16 0.52
C ALA A 148 -15.51 5.67 0.37
#